data_b62952adda2519e89bf1654705810ab6
#
_entry.id   b62952adda2519e89bf1654705810ab6
#
_cell.length_a   1.000
_cell.length_b   1.000
_cell.length_c   1.000
_cell.angle_alpha   90.00
_cell.angle_beta   90.00
_cell.angle_gamma   90.00
#
_symmetry.space_group_name_H-M   'P 1'
#
loop_
_entity.id
_entity.type
_entity.pdbx_description
1 polymer ?
#
loop_
_entity_poly.entity_id
_entity_poly.type
_entity_poly.pdbx_seq_one_letter_code
_entity_poly.pdbx_strand_id
1 'polypeptide(L)'
;MSGSDYREGSLEAPTRHPLDWKNPDFHNEELTFQELERVFDICHGCRRCVSLCHAFPTLFDLVDESPTMEVDGIEKEDYWKVVDHCYLCDLCYMTKCPYVPPHEWNVDFPHLMLRAKAIKHKNGKNNLRDRVLTSTDAVGNLAGIPVVAEAVNALNKNKLARKAMDKVMGIHSEAIVPAYHSNSLRKRVAKRKLPELQAEAAGQTQGRVALFVTCYCNRNAPAIGEDLIAIFEHNKIPVRLAEKEVCCGMPKLELGDLETVEHHKDVNVPQLAKLVDEGWDLIAPVPSCVLMFKQELPLLFPEDADVRKVRDAFFDPFEYLMLRHKENKLNTDFKNSLGKIAYHVPCHQRVQNIGLKTRDVLSLVPDTTIEVIERCSGHDGTYAVKSECHDISVKICRPVVNKVKQAEVDHYISDCPMAGDQIQLGMGNGSSAESPFSLLRHAYGL
;
A
#
# COMPACT_ATOMS: atom_id res chain seq x y z
N MET A 1 30.49 -27.98 27.79
CA MET A 1 29.06 -27.78 27.58
C MET A 1 28.86 -26.29 27.46
N SER A 2 28.87 -25.75 26.24
CA SER A 2 28.64 -24.33 25.97
C SER A 2 27.16 -24.06 26.18
N GLY A 3 26.84 -23.19 27.13
CA GLY A 3 25.49 -22.68 27.28
C GLY A 3 25.07 -21.99 26.01
N SER A 4 24.05 -22.52 25.34
CA SER A 4 23.36 -21.80 24.28
C SER A 4 22.78 -20.55 24.92
N ASP A 5 23.30 -19.38 24.55
CA ASP A 5 22.64 -18.10 24.77
C ASP A 5 21.33 -18.12 24.00
N TYR A 6 20.28 -18.72 24.59
CA TYR A 6 18.92 -18.61 24.08
C TYR A 6 18.47 -17.15 24.23
N ARG A 7 18.80 -16.33 23.24
CA ARG A 7 18.16 -15.04 23.10
C ARG A 7 16.76 -15.28 22.60
N GLU A 8 15.79 -14.85 23.33
CA GLU A 8 14.40 -14.81 22.88
C GLU A 8 14.27 -13.84 21.69
N GLY A 9 14.20 -14.39 20.49
CA GLY A 9 14.09 -13.65 19.24
C GLY A 9 15.42 -13.29 18.56
N SER A 10 15.35 -12.86 17.30
CA SER A 10 16.48 -12.41 16.49
C SER A 10 16.55 -10.89 16.38
N LEU A 11 17.76 -10.34 16.32
CA LEU A 11 18.05 -8.94 16.01
C LEU A 11 18.55 -8.77 14.54
N GLU A 12 18.64 -9.85 13.79
CA GLU A 12 19.07 -9.83 12.40
C GLU A 12 18.00 -9.19 11.51
N ALA A 13 18.41 -8.66 10.37
CA ALA A 13 17.49 -8.13 9.37
C ALA A 13 16.56 -9.26 8.87
N PRO A 14 15.25 -9.02 8.78
CA PRO A 14 14.32 -10.01 8.27
C PRO A 14 14.68 -10.46 6.85
N THR A 15 14.67 -11.78 6.63
CA THR A 15 14.80 -12.38 5.30
C THR A 15 13.51 -13.11 4.97
N ARG A 16 12.89 -12.79 3.85
CA ARG A 16 11.60 -13.39 3.47
C ARG A 16 11.78 -14.49 2.45
N HIS A 17 11.12 -15.62 2.68
CA HIS A 17 11.17 -16.76 1.77
C HIS A 17 10.14 -16.60 0.64
N PRO A 18 10.47 -17.04 -0.59
CA PRO A 18 9.50 -17.14 -1.68
C PRO A 18 8.30 -18.00 -1.29
N LEU A 19 7.16 -17.70 -1.89
CA LEU A 19 5.92 -18.47 -1.74
C LEU A 19 5.76 -19.44 -2.89
N ASP A 20 5.79 -20.74 -2.60
CA ASP A 20 5.47 -21.79 -3.57
C ASP A 20 3.95 -21.98 -3.70
N TRP A 21 3.28 -20.90 -4.11
CA TRP A 21 1.80 -20.84 -4.14
C TRP A 21 1.17 -21.73 -5.23
N LYS A 22 1.97 -22.23 -6.17
CA LYS A 22 1.53 -23.21 -7.18
C LYS A 22 1.57 -24.66 -6.68
N ASN A 23 2.25 -24.90 -5.57
CA ASN A 23 2.27 -26.21 -4.93
C ASN A 23 0.87 -26.57 -4.40
N PRO A 24 0.36 -27.78 -4.67
CA PRO A 24 -0.91 -28.25 -4.11
C PRO A 24 -1.00 -28.11 -2.57
N ASP A 25 0.10 -28.32 -1.86
CA ASP A 25 0.16 -28.24 -0.40
C ASP A 25 -0.07 -26.82 0.11
N PHE A 26 0.24 -25.79 -0.68
CA PHE A 26 -0.08 -24.41 -0.35
C PHE A 26 -1.59 -24.20 -0.19
N HIS A 27 -2.40 -24.91 -0.98
CA HIS A 27 -3.86 -24.85 -0.96
C HIS A 27 -4.50 -25.92 -0.09
N ASN A 28 -3.71 -26.68 0.68
CA ASN A 28 -4.23 -27.68 1.60
C ASN A 28 -4.73 -26.99 2.88
N GLU A 29 -6.05 -27.04 3.13
CA GLU A 29 -6.70 -26.37 4.25
C GLU A 29 -6.21 -26.93 5.59
N GLU A 30 -6.05 -28.26 5.72
CA GLU A 30 -5.60 -28.90 6.97
C GLU A 30 -4.16 -28.50 7.31
N LEU A 31 -3.22 -28.56 6.36
CA LEU A 31 -1.83 -28.12 6.57
C LEU A 31 -1.77 -26.62 6.92
N THR A 32 -2.69 -25.84 6.38
CA THR A 32 -2.75 -24.41 6.69
C THR A 32 -3.27 -24.18 8.10
N PHE A 33 -4.26 -24.92 8.56
CA PHE A 33 -4.74 -24.83 9.93
C PHE A 33 -3.70 -25.27 10.94
N GLN A 34 -2.91 -26.31 10.67
CA GLN A 34 -1.80 -26.73 11.51
C GLN A 34 -0.75 -25.62 11.65
N GLU A 35 -0.43 -24.95 10.56
CA GLU A 35 0.52 -23.82 10.56
C GLU A 35 -0.08 -22.56 11.24
N LEU A 36 -1.38 -22.29 11.06
CA LEU A 36 -2.08 -21.23 11.78
C LEU A 36 -2.04 -21.47 13.28
N GLU A 37 -2.34 -22.67 13.73
CA GLU A 37 -2.29 -23.05 15.15
C GLU A 37 -0.90 -22.84 15.73
N ARG A 38 0.15 -23.34 15.06
CA ARG A 38 1.56 -23.15 15.47
C ARG A 38 1.94 -21.67 15.59
N VAL A 39 1.60 -20.86 14.58
CA VAL A 39 1.96 -19.43 14.55
C VAL A 39 1.12 -18.64 15.55
N PHE A 40 -0.16 -18.97 15.71
CA PHE A 40 -1.04 -18.32 16.68
C PHE A 40 -0.59 -18.56 18.12
N ASP A 41 -0.10 -19.77 18.43
CA ASP A 41 0.50 -20.11 19.73
C ASP A 41 1.73 -19.23 20.03
N ILE A 42 2.65 -19.11 19.08
CA ILE A 42 3.81 -18.21 19.19
C ILE A 42 3.35 -16.75 19.40
N CYS A 43 2.36 -16.30 18.62
CA CYS A 43 1.84 -14.92 18.72
C CYS A 43 1.14 -14.66 20.05
N HIS A 44 0.37 -15.64 20.55
CA HIS A 44 -0.28 -15.58 21.85
C HIS A 44 0.75 -15.47 22.99
N GLY A 45 1.77 -16.31 23.00
CA GLY A 45 2.83 -16.25 24.00
C GLY A 45 3.62 -14.93 23.98
N CYS A 46 3.78 -14.32 22.79
CA CYS A 46 4.57 -13.08 22.62
C CYS A 46 3.79 -11.78 22.81
N ARG A 47 2.59 -11.65 22.27
CA ARG A 47 1.65 -10.51 22.30
C ARG A 47 2.22 -9.12 21.91
N ARG A 48 3.43 -9.03 21.34
CA ARG A 48 4.07 -7.74 20.96
C ARG A 48 3.28 -6.93 19.93
N CYS A 49 2.49 -7.60 19.09
CA CYS A 49 1.78 -6.98 17.95
C CYS A 49 0.38 -6.47 18.29
N VAL A 50 -0.06 -6.56 19.56
CA VAL A 50 -1.41 -6.18 20.00
C VAL A 50 -1.87 -4.78 19.53
N SER A 51 -0.94 -3.84 19.36
CA SER A 51 -1.24 -2.46 19.00
C SER A 51 -1.06 -2.13 17.52
N LEU A 52 -0.74 -3.13 16.65
CA LEU A 52 -0.48 -2.89 15.23
C LEU A 52 -1.74 -2.85 14.39
N CYS A 53 -2.59 -3.85 14.52
CA CYS A 53 -3.84 -4.00 13.76
C CYS A 53 -4.85 -4.80 14.59
N HIS A 54 -6.05 -5.00 14.03
CA HIS A 54 -7.13 -5.70 14.76
C HIS A 54 -7.01 -7.22 14.74
N ALA A 55 -6.21 -7.81 13.85
CA ALA A 55 -6.01 -9.27 13.82
C ALA A 55 -5.46 -9.82 15.12
N PHE A 56 -4.51 -9.12 15.78
CA PHE A 56 -3.89 -9.59 17.01
C PHE A 56 -4.81 -9.47 18.23
N PRO A 57 -5.49 -8.35 18.53
CA PRO A 57 -6.51 -8.34 19.57
C PRO A 57 -7.58 -9.42 19.36
N THR A 58 -8.07 -9.62 18.13
CA THR A 58 -9.02 -10.69 17.82
C THR A 58 -8.48 -12.07 18.17
N LEU A 59 -7.22 -12.37 17.84
CA LEU A 59 -6.58 -13.63 18.22
C LEU A 59 -6.50 -13.78 19.73
N PHE A 60 -6.05 -12.73 20.43
CA PHE A 60 -5.84 -12.81 21.87
C PHE A 60 -7.15 -12.90 22.64
N ASP A 61 -8.18 -12.20 22.21
CA ASP A 61 -9.52 -12.31 22.79
C ASP A 61 -10.09 -13.73 22.62
N LEU A 62 -9.94 -14.33 21.42
CA LEU A 62 -10.35 -15.70 21.17
C LEU A 62 -9.63 -16.72 22.07
N VAL A 63 -8.32 -16.53 22.30
CA VAL A 63 -7.56 -17.39 23.22
C VAL A 63 -8.02 -17.18 24.66
N ASP A 64 -8.08 -15.93 25.12
CA ASP A 64 -8.40 -15.59 26.51
C ASP A 64 -9.85 -15.99 26.88
N GLU A 65 -10.75 -16.10 25.89
CA GLU A 65 -12.14 -16.55 26.05
C GLU A 65 -12.31 -18.06 25.82
N SER A 66 -11.27 -18.79 25.34
CA SER A 66 -11.36 -20.22 25.08
C SER A 66 -11.40 -21.03 26.38
N PRO A 67 -11.98 -22.27 26.38
CA PRO A 67 -12.06 -23.11 27.59
C PRO A 67 -10.72 -23.47 28.18
N THR A 68 -9.66 -23.60 27.38
CA THR A 68 -8.31 -23.94 27.81
C THR A 68 -7.45 -22.73 28.09
N MET A 69 -7.88 -21.53 27.68
CA MET A 69 -7.07 -20.29 27.63
C MET A 69 -5.79 -20.45 26.77
N GLU A 70 -5.84 -21.37 25.82
CA GLU A 70 -4.78 -21.69 24.86
C GLU A 70 -5.36 -21.78 23.44
N VAL A 71 -4.51 -21.82 22.43
CA VAL A 71 -4.93 -21.84 21.01
C VAL A 71 -5.70 -23.11 20.66
N ASP A 72 -5.39 -24.23 21.29
CA ASP A 72 -6.09 -25.50 21.11
C ASP A 72 -7.56 -25.48 21.55
N GLY A 73 -7.94 -24.52 22.39
CA GLY A 73 -9.32 -24.31 22.82
C GLY A 73 -10.18 -23.47 21.85
N ILE A 74 -9.60 -22.95 20.76
CA ILE A 74 -10.31 -22.14 19.78
C ILE A 74 -10.88 -23.05 18.67
N GLU A 75 -12.15 -22.88 18.33
CA GLU A 75 -12.74 -23.55 17.17
C GLU A 75 -12.06 -23.10 15.86
N LYS A 76 -11.74 -24.05 14.97
CA LYS A 76 -11.02 -23.76 13.72
C LYS A 76 -11.75 -22.74 12.83
N GLU A 77 -13.08 -22.71 12.88
CA GLU A 77 -13.92 -21.72 12.20
C GLU A 77 -13.64 -20.29 12.65
N ASP A 78 -13.23 -20.10 13.89
CA ASP A 78 -12.94 -18.78 14.45
C ASP A 78 -11.58 -18.21 14.01
N TYR A 79 -10.67 -19.06 13.51
CA TYR A 79 -9.40 -18.58 12.90
C TYR A 79 -9.64 -17.65 11.73
N TRP A 80 -10.74 -17.82 10.99
CA TRP A 80 -11.12 -16.93 9.90
C TRP A 80 -11.38 -15.49 10.35
N LYS A 81 -11.81 -15.27 11.60
CA LYS A 81 -11.96 -13.93 12.17
C LYS A 81 -10.62 -13.20 12.21
N VAL A 82 -9.55 -13.89 12.58
CA VAL A 82 -8.19 -13.34 12.60
C VAL A 82 -7.70 -13.07 11.18
N VAL A 83 -7.88 -14.03 10.26
CA VAL A 83 -7.50 -13.92 8.85
C VAL A 83 -8.18 -12.73 8.18
N ASP A 84 -9.47 -12.51 8.43
CA ASP A 84 -10.26 -11.44 7.81
C ASP A 84 -9.84 -10.04 8.28
N HIS A 85 -9.18 -9.93 9.45
CA HIS A 85 -8.63 -8.66 9.94
C HIS A 85 -7.20 -8.39 9.48
N CYS A 86 -6.54 -9.30 8.77
CA CYS A 86 -5.21 -9.07 8.20
C CYS A 86 -5.32 -8.58 6.76
N TYR A 87 -4.69 -7.45 6.45
CA TYR A 87 -4.63 -6.84 5.11
C TYR A 87 -3.21 -6.77 4.54
N LEU A 88 -2.35 -7.68 4.93
CA LEU A 88 -1.01 -7.87 4.36
C LEU A 88 -0.16 -6.57 4.35
N CYS A 89 -0.29 -5.76 5.41
CA CYS A 89 0.48 -4.51 5.53
C CYS A 89 1.94 -4.73 5.92
N ASP A 90 2.33 -5.96 6.26
CA ASP A 90 3.67 -6.43 6.61
C ASP A 90 4.35 -5.77 7.81
N LEU A 91 3.69 -4.83 8.50
CA LEU A 91 4.30 -4.14 9.64
C LEU A 91 4.67 -5.08 10.80
N CYS A 92 3.89 -6.12 11.06
CA CYS A 92 4.24 -7.11 12.08
C CYS A 92 5.53 -7.85 11.71
N TYR A 93 5.70 -8.20 10.43
CA TYR A 93 6.90 -8.86 9.92
C TYR A 93 8.12 -7.94 9.97
N MET A 94 8.03 -6.75 9.39
CA MET A 94 9.17 -5.86 9.17
C MET A 94 9.59 -5.08 10.43
N THR A 95 8.70 -4.83 11.39
CA THR A 95 9.00 -3.87 12.47
C THR A 95 8.85 -4.41 13.88
N LYS A 96 8.23 -5.57 14.07
CA LYS A 96 7.84 -6.04 15.42
C LYS A 96 8.22 -7.46 15.76
N CYS A 97 8.11 -8.40 14.81
CA CYS A 97 8.26 -9.81 15.11
C CYS A 97 9.74 -10.20 15.26
N PRO A 98 10.16 -10.72 16.43
CA PRO A 98 11.53 -11.19 16.61
C PRO A 98 11.74 -12.63 16.12
N TYR A 99 10.69 -13.28 15.62
CA TYR A 99 10.68 -14.69 15.22
C TYR A 99 10.59 -14.89 13.72
N VAL A 100 10.72 -13.81 12.94
CA VAL A 100 10.81 -13.89 11.48
C VAL A 100 12.12 -14.50 11.04
N PRO A 101 12.21 -15.10 9.85
CA PRO A 101 13.49 -15.58 9.32
C PRO A 101 14.58 -14.49 9.40
N PRO A 102 15.81 -14.83 9.79
CA PRO A 102 16.39 -16.17 9.90
C PRO A 102 16.18 -16.90 11.25
N HIS A 103 15.26 -16.44 12.10
CA HIS A 103 14.94 -17.14 13.34
C HIS A 103 14.39 -18.54 13.07
N GLU A 104 14.76 -19.55 13.90
CA GLU A 104 14.38 -20.96 13.70
C GLU A 104 12.86 -21.21 13.67
N TRP A 105 12.07 -20.36 14.34
CA TRP A 105 10.61 -20.45 14.33
C TRP A 105 9.97 -19.99 13.03
N ASN A 106 10.73 -19.33 12.17
CA ASN A 106 10.36 -18.98 10.79
C ASN A 106 8.93 -18.42 10.65
N VAL A 107 8.57 -17.44 11.47
CA VAL A 107 7.21 -16.86 11.48
C VAL A 107 7.07 -15.85 10.36
N ASP A 108 6.19 -16.11 9.41
CA ASP A 108 5.70 -15.13 8.44
C ASP A 108 4.17 -15.01 8.53
N PHE A 109 3.70 -14.22 9.50
CA PHE A 109 2.27 -14.04 9.75
C PHE A 109 1.52 -13.50 8.52
N PRO A 110 1.99 -12.43 7.81
CA PRO A 110 1.26 -11.92 6.66
C PRO A 110 1.12 -12.95 5.52
N HIS A 111 2.18 -13.67 5.18
CA HIS A 111 2.11 -14.69 4.11
C HIS A 111 1.30 -15.92 4.52
N LEU A 112 1.27 -16.26 5.80
CA LEU A 112 0.36 -17.29 6.30
C LEU A 112 -1.11 -16.84 6.16
N MET A 113 -1.42 -15.57 6.45
CA MET A 113 -2.76 -15.02 6.21
C MET A 113 -3.08 -14.99 4.70
N LEU A 114 -2.11 -14.66 3.85
CA LEU A 114 -2.28 -14.74 2.39
C LEU A 114 -2.60 -16.15 1.94
N ARG A 115 -1.90 -17.16 2.46
CA ARG A 115 -2.17 -18.58 2.18
C ARG A 115 -3.61 -18.95 2.56
N ALA A 116 -4.06 -18.58 3.76
CA ALA A 116 -5.44 -18.83 4.19
C ALA A 116 -6.47 -18.10 3.29
N LYS A 117 -6.21 -16.83 2.92
CA LYS A 117 -7.06 -16.09 1.98
C LYS A 117 -7.11 -16.71 0.59
N ALA A 118 -5.99 -17.26 0.08
CA ALA A 118 -5.95 -17.94 -1.20
C ALA A 118 -6.82 -19.22 -1.18
N ILE A 119 -6.82 -19.96 -0.08
CA ILE A 119 -7.72 -21.10 0.12
C ILE A 119 -9.18 -20.66 0.16
N LYS A 120 -9.50 -19.61 0.92
CA LYS A 120 -10.84 -19.01 0.98
C LYS A 120 -11.33 -18.59 -0.40
N HIS A 121 -10.45 -17.96 -1.19
CA HIS A 121 -10.75 -17.55 -2.56
C HIS A 121 -11.02 -18.76 -3.47
N LYS A 122 -10.12 -19.73 -3.49
CA LYS A 122 -10.23 -20.96 -4.30
C LYS A 122 -11.50 -21.76 -3.99
N ASN A 123 -11.92 -21.80 -2.72
CA ASN A 123 -13.15 -22.42 -2.28
C ASN A 123 -14.42 -21.58 -2.57
N GLY A 124 -14.30 -20.46 -3.26
CA GLY A 124 -15.43 -19.60 -3.62
C GLY A 124 -16.10 -18.87 -2.45
N LYS A 125 -15.45 -18.82 -1.29
CA LYS A 125 -16.00 -18.24 -0.04
C LYS A 125 -15.95 -16.71 0.01
N ASN A 126 -15.37 -16.02 -1.01
CA ASN A 126 -15.36 -14.55 -1.08
C ASN A 126 -16.72 -14.03 -1.53
N ASN A 127 -17.24 -13.03 -0.83
CA ASN A 127 -18.52 -12.42 -1.20
C ASN A 127 -18.39 -11.52 -2.45
N LEU A 128 -19.55 -11.18 -3.05
CA LEU A 128 -19.61 -10.38 -4.28
C LEU A 128 -19.00 -8.97 -4.07
N ARG A 129 -19.26 -8.34 -2.92
CA ARG A 129 -18.70 -7.02 -2.58
C ARG A 129 -17.18 -7.01 -2.71
N ASP A 130 -16.50 -7.97 -2.08
CA ASP A 130 -15.04 -8.00 -2.02
C ASP A 130 -14.45 -8.25 -3.41
N ARG A 131 -15.10 -9.09 -4.22
CA ARG A 131 -14.73 -9.29 -5.63
C ARG A 131 -14.87 -8.01 -6.46
N VAL A 132 -15.94 -7.24 -6.27
CA VAL A 132 -16.16 -5.97 -6.97
C VAL A 132 -15.15 -4.92 -6.53
N LEU A 133 -14.96 -4.72 -5.22
CA LEU A 133 -14.03 -3.72 -4.68
C LEU A 133 -12.57 -3.95 -5.12
N THR A 134 -12.16 -5.20 -5.28
CA THR A 134 -10.81 -5.55 -5.72
C THR A 134 -10.65 -5.59 -7.25
N SER A 135 -11.73 -5.48 -8.02
CA SER A 135 -11.70 -5.43 -9.49
C SER A 135 -11.53 -4.00 -10.01
N THR A 136 -10.46 -3.34 -9.61
CA THR A 136 -10.22 -1.90 -9.81
C THR A 136 -10.19 -1.48 -11.29
N ASP A 137 -9.69 -2.33 -12.19
CA ASP A 137 -9.67 -2.02 -13.63
C ASP A 137 -11.07 -2.10 -14.25
N ALA A 138 -11.82 -3.16 -13.97
CA ALA A 138 -13.17 -3.33 -14.50
C ALA A 138 -14.10 -2.23 -13.99
N VAL A 139 -14.10 -1.99 -12.67
CA VAL A 139 -14.88 -0.93 -12.03
C VAL A 139 -14.44 0.45 -12.53
N GLY A 140 -13.13 0.70 -12.57
CA GLY A 140 -12.59 1.98 -13.03
C GLY A 140 -12.83 2.24 -14.52
N ASN A 141 -12.81 1.21 -15.39
CA ASN A 141 -13.16 1.34 -16.80
C ASN A 141 -14.63 1.73 -16.98
N LEU A 142 -15.54 1.10 -16.24
CA LEU A 142 -16.97 1.42 -16.27
C LEU A 142 -17.24 2.80 -15.66
N ALA A 143 -16.78 3.03 -14.44
CA ALA A 143 -17.01 4.28 -13.70
C ALA A 143 -16.24 5.49 -14.29
N GLY A 144 -15.23 5.28 -15.14
CA GLY A 144 -14.50 6.33 -15.85
C GLY A 144 -15.15 6.78 -17.17
N ILE A 145 -16.29 6.21 -17.56
CA ILE A 145 -17.03 6.65 -18.74
C ILE A 145 -17.71 8.02 -18.43
N PRO A 146 -17.64 9.01 -19.34
CA PRO A 146 -18.40 10.24 -19.19
C PRO A 146 -19.89 9.95 -18.91
N VAL A 147 -20.54 10.76 -18.10
CA VAL A 147 -21.91 10.57 -17.59
C VAL A 147 -21.98 9.48 -16.50
N VAL A 148 -21.34 8.31 -16.66
CA VAL A 148 -21.29 7.27 -15.61
C VAL A 148 -20.47 7.78 -14.41
N ALA A 149 -19.31 8.39 -14.65
CA ALA A 149 -18.50 8.98 -13.59
C ALA A 149 -19.28 10.03 -12.77
N GLU A 150 -20.00 10.90 -13.46
CA GLU A 150 -20.81 11.94 -12.83
C GLU A 150 -21.97 11.34 -12.01
N ALA A 151 -22.66 10.33 -12.56
CA ALA A 151 -23.74 9.63 -11.88
C ALA A 151 -23.23 8.87 -10.65
N VAL A 152 -22.12 8.12 -10.74
CA VAL A 152 -21.49 7.40 -9.62
C VAL A 152 -21.07 8.40 -8.54
N ASN A 153 -20.42 9.49 -8.91
CA ASN A 153 -19.98 10.51 -7.94
C ASN A 153 -21.18 11.20 -7.26
N ALA A 154 -22.28 11.45 -7.99
CA ALA A 154 -23.52 12.00 -7.41
C ALA A 154 -24.17 11.01 -6.43
N LEU A 155 -24.23 9.73 -6.77
CA LEU A 155 -24.73 8.66 -5.88
C LEU A 155 -23.86 8.54 -4.62
N ASN A 156 -22.53 8.61 -4.76
CA ASN A 156 -21.60 8.56 -3.62
C ASN A 156 -21.74 9.75 -2.65
N LYS A 157 -22.22 10.90 -3.13
CA LYS A 157 -22.53 12.08 -2.30
C LYS A 157 -23.94 12.05 -1.69
N ASN A 158 -24.84 11.24 -2.20
CA ASN A 158 -26.21 11.17 -1.76
C ASN A 158 -26.34 10.26 -0.53
N LYS A 159 -26.76 10.82 0.61
CA LYS A 159 -26.88 10.09 1.89
C LYS A 159 -27.85 8.90 1.83
N LEU A 160 -28.96 9.01 1.07
CA LEU A 160 -29.92 7.90 0.94
C LEU A 160 -29.34 6.77 0.08
N ALA A 161 -28.68 7.11 -1.03
CA ALA A 161 -27.97 6.12 -1.87
C ALA A 161 -26.87 5.41 -1.09
N ARG A 162 -26.11 6.15 -0.26
CA ARG A 162 -25.07 5.56 0.62
C ARG A 162 -25.66 4.59 1.65
N LYS A 163 -26.77 4.94 2.31
CA LYS A 163 -27.48 4.03 3.23
C LYS A 163 -28.02 2.78 2.52
N ALA A 164 -28.52 2.93 1.30
CA ALA A 164 -28.95 1.79 0.49
C ALA A 164 -27.77 0.89 0.11
N MET A 165 -26.64 1.46 -0.29
CA MET A 165 -25.39 0.74 -0.59
C MET A 165 -24.86 -0.01 0.64
N ASP A 166 -24.93 0.60 1.81
CA ASP A 166 -24.56 -0.02 3.09
C ASP A 166 -25.42 -1.28 3.35
N LYS A 167 -26.73 -1.12 3.26
CA LYS A 167 -27.69 -2.22 3.53
C LYS A 167 -27.59 -3.36 2.51
N VAL A 168 -27.36 -3.06 1.23
CA VAL A 168 -27.41 -4.05 0.13
C VAL A 168 -26.04 -4.66 -0.13
N MET A 169 -24.99 -3.85 -0.09
CA MET A 169 -23.63 -4.28 -0.44
C MET A 169 -22.69 -4.35 0.76
N GLY A 170 -23.07 -3.88 1.94
CA GLY A 170 -22.18 -3.83 3.10
C GLY A 170 -21.02 -2.85 2.92
N ILE A 171 -21.21 -1.78 2.14
CA ILE A 171 -20.26 -0.66 2.00
C ILE A 171 -20.74 0.47 2.90
N HIS A 172 -20.02 0.71 3.99
CA HIS A 172 -20.46 1.61 5.06
C HIS A 172 -20.83 3.01 4.54
N SER A 173 -21.93 3.55 5.01
CA SER A 173 -22.50 4.80 4.50
C SER A 173 -21.60 6.02 4.73
N GLU A 174 -20.76 6.01 5.75
CA GLU A 174 -19.81 7.10 6.08
C GLU A 174 -18.40 6.87 5.52
N ALA A 175 -18.11 5.67 5.02
CA ALA A 175 -16.80 5.39 4.44
C ALA A 175 -16.52 6.28 3.22
N ILE A 176 -15.29 6.75 3.07
CA ILE A 176 -14.89 7.50 1.88
C ILE A 176 -14.78 6.53 0.70
N VAL A 177 -15.52 6.81 -0.35
CA VAL A 177 -15.38 6.14 -1.64
C VAL A 177 -14.78 7.15 -2.61
N PRO A 178 -13.62 6.87 -3.20
CA PRO A 178 -12.94 7.81 -4.08
C PRO A 178 -13.82 8.20 -5.28
N ALA A 179 -13.76 9.47 -5.67
CA ALA A 179 -14.44 9.94 -6.88
C ALA A 179 -13.78 9.38 -8.14
N TYR A 180 -14.55 9.25 -9.23
CA TYR A 180 -14.04 8.86 -10.54
C TYR A 180 -13.99 10.04 -11.48
N HIS A 181 -12.94 10.09 -12.31
CA HIS A 181 -12.72 11.14 -13.30
C HIS A 181 -12.74 10.55 -14.71
N SER A 182 -13.66 11.02 -15.55
CA SER A 182 -13.73 10.64 -16.97
C SER A 182 -12.55 11.19 -17.79
N ASN A 183 -11.96 12.31 -17.35
CA ASN A 183 -10.70 12.85 -17.88
C ASN A 183 -9.52 12.29 -17.06
N SER A 184 -9.16 11.03 -17.34
CA SER A 184 -8.11 10.31 -16.65
C SER A 184 -6.72 10.94 -16.84
N LEU A 185 -5.75 10.60 -16.01
CA LEU A 185 -4.36 11.08 -16.14
C LEU A 185 -3.80 10.80 -17.53
N ARG A 186 -3.99 9.60 -18.08
CA ARG A 186 -3.55 9.27 -19.43
C ARG A 186 -4.16 10.18 -20.49
N LYS A 187 -5.45 10.51 -20.39
CA LYS A 187 -6.11 11.46 -21.31
C LYS A 187 -5.59 12.87 -21.15
N ARG A 188 -5.24 13.30 -19.94
CA ARG A 188 -4.67 14.63 -19.66
C ARG A 188 -3.26 14.74 -20.23
N VAL A 189 -2.42 13.74 -20.00
CA VAL A 189 -1.05 13.72 -20.53
C VAL A 189 -1.03 13.62 -22.05
N ALA A 190 -1.91 12.82 -22.67
CA ALA A 190 -1.99 12.72 -24.13
C ALA A 190 -2.36 14.04 -24.83
N LYS A 191 -3.00 14.99 -24.13
CA LYS A 191 -3.35 16.31 -24.66
C LYS A 191 -2.23 17.33 -24.56
N ARG A 192 -1.16 17.02 -23.81
CA ARG A 192 -0.03 17.93 -23.64
C ARG A 192 1.20 17.35 -24.35
N LYS A 193 1.99 18.23 -24.96
CA LYS A 193 3.30 17.87 -25.46
C LYS A 193 4.26 17.78 -24.27
N LEU A 194 4.79 16.59 -24.01
CA LEU A 194 5.85 16.43 -23.01
C LEU A 194 7.12 17.10 -23.54
N PRO A 195 7.92 17.76 -22.65
CA PRO A 195 9.15 18.41 -23.07
C PRO A 195 10.18 17.36 -23.54
N GLU A 196 10.95 17.71 -24.56
CA GLU A 196 12.11 16.92 -24.97
C GLU A 196 13.28 17.23 -24.03
N LEU A 197 13.45 16.36 -23.03
CA LEU A 197 14.51 16.46 -22.04
C LEU A 197 15.57 15.41 -22.34
N GLN A 198 16.83 15.75 -22.07
CA GLN A 198 17.95 14.80 -22.16
C GLN A 198 18.08 14.07 -20.82
N ALA A 199 18.17 12.75 -20.88
CA ALA A 199 18.44 11.94 -19.70
C ALA A 199 19.89 12.14 -19.26
N GLU A 200 20.08 12.29 -17.94
CA GLU A 200 21.40 12.40 -17.33
C GLU A 200 21.50 11.39 -16.18
N ALA A 201 22.18 10.27 -16.43
CA ALA A 201 22.41 9.25 -15.41
C ALA A 201 23.23 9.80 -14.24
N ALA A 202 22.92 9.36 -13.01
CA ALA A 202 23.68 9.73 -11.82
C ALA A 202 23.50 8.68 -10.72
N GLY A 203 24.61 8.18 -10.20
CA GLY A 203 24.62 7.10 -9.23
C GLY A 203 23.86 5.87 -9.72
N GLN A 204 22.82 5.47 -9.00
CA GLN A 204 21.99 4.32 -9.35
C GLN A 204 20.87 4.63 -10.35
N THR A 205 20.68 5.91 -10.73
CA THR A 205 19.56 6.35 -11.57
C THR A 205 19.99 6.57 -13.02
N GLN A 206 19.17 6.14 -13.97
CA GLN A 206 19.36 6.39 -15.41
C GLN A 206 19.04 7.85 -15.80
N GLY A 207 18.38 8.61 -14.92
CA GLY A 207 18.02 10.00 -15.16
C GLY A 207 16.82 10.17 -16.08
N ARG A 208 16.05 9.12 -16.33
CA ARG A 208 14.76 9.12 -17.05
C ARG A 208 13.86 8.04 -16.45
N VAL A 209 12.56 8.30 -16.35
CA VAL A 209 11.62 7.43 -15.66
C VAL A 209 10.44 7.04 -16.51
N ALA A 210 10.06 5.76 -16.45
CA ALA A 210 8.79 5.28 -16.95
C ALA A 210 7.82 5.20 -15.75
N LEU A 211 6.74 5.96 -15.84
CA LEU A 211 5.70 6.05 -14.82
C LEU A 211 4.68 4.93 -15.01
N PHE A 212 4.61 4.01 -14.03
CA PHE A 212 3.47 3.14 -13.85
C PHE A 212 2.34 3.98 -13.21
N VAL A 213 1.34 4.34 -14.03
CA VAL A 213 0.35 5.38 -13.68
C VAL A 213 -0.54 4.98 -12.49
N THR A 214 -0.74 3.70 -12.29
CA THR A 214 -1.65 3.07 -11.33
C THR A 214 -3.14 3.28 -11.64
N CYS A 215 -3.97 2.32 -11.26
CA CYS A 215 -5.42 2.43 -11.43
C CYS A 215 -5.99 3.65 -10.70
N TYR A 216 -5.45 3.93 -9.49
CA TYR A 216 -5.92 5.02 -8.63
C TYR A 216 -5.58 6.41 -9.20
N CYS A 217 -4.30 6.68 -9.52
CA CYS A 217 -3.92 7.99 -10.07
C CYS A 217 -4.44 8.20 -11.50
N ASN A 218 -4.71 7.12 -12.24
CA ASN A 218 -5.32 7.27 -13.55
C ASN A 218 -6.76 7.79 -13.48
N ARG A 219 -7.56 7.29 -12.52
CA ARG A 219 -9.02 7.51 -12.54
C ARG A 219 -9.59 8.23 -11.32
N ASN A 220 -8.95 8.06 -10.15
CA ASN A 220 -9.47 8.62 -8.90
C ASN A 220 -8.75 9.90 -8.47
N ALA A 221 -7.42 9.97 -8.65
CA ALA A 221 -6.62 11.13 -8.26
C ALA A 221 -5.64 11.56 -9.37
N PRO A 222 -6.12 11.94 -10.58
CA PRO A 222 -5.23 12.28 -11.71
C PRO A 222 -4.31 13.48 -11.42
N ALA A 223 -4.69 14.39 -10.54
CA ALA A 223 -3.87 15.53 -10.14
C ALA A 223 -2.53 15.11 -9.50
N ILE A 224 -2.53 14.04 -8.70
CA ILE A 224 -1.30 13.51 -8.08
C ILE A 224 -0.27 13.10 -9.15
N GLY A 225 -0.73 12.44 -10.22
CA GLY A 225 0.14 12.06 -11.33
C GLY A 225 0.64 13.26 -12.13
N GLU A 226 -0.21 14.30 -12.33
CA GLU A 226 0.20 15.55 -12.98
C GLU A 226 1.26 16.29 -12.16
N ASP A 227 1.11 16.34 -10.83
CA ASP A 227 2.07 16.98 -9.92
C ASP A 227 3.42 16.24 -9.95
N LEU A 228 3.40 14.90 -9.89
CA LEU A 228 4.59 14.07 -10.01
C LEU A 228 5.32 14.35 -11.33
N ILE A 229 4.61 14.31 -12.46
CA ILE A 229 5.20 14.58 -13.78
C ILE A 229 5.82 15.99 -13.82
N ALA A 230 5.11 17.01 -13.32
CA ALA A 230 5.60 18.38 -13.29
C ALA A 230 6.90 18.52 -12.47
N ILE A 231 6.99 17.84 -11.31
CA ILE A 231 8.19 17.83 -10.46
C ILE A 231 9.37 17.21 -11.20
N PHE A 232 9.18 16.05 -11.85
CA PHE A 232 10.23 15.36 -12.56
C PHE A 232 10.72 16.18 -13.76
N GLU A 233 9.81 16.75 -14.55
CA GLU A 233 10.16 17.64 -15.65
C GLU A 233 10.91 18.91 -15.19
N HIS A 234 10.48 19.50 -14.07
CA HIS A 234 11.19 20.65 -13.46
C HIS A 234 12.63 20.29 -13.10
N ASN A 235 12.85 19.06 -12.66
CA ASN A 235 14.17 18.52 -12.36
C ASN A 235 14.90 17.95 -13.59
N LYS A 236 14.42 18.27 -14.82
CA LYS A 236 14.99 17.85 -16.10
C LYS A 236 15.07 16.32 -16.26
N ILE A 237 14.16 15.59 -15.65
CA ILE A 237 14.05 14.14 -15.72
C ILE A 237 12.94 13.82 -16.75
N PRO A 238 13.28 13.22 -17.92
CA PRO A 238 12.27 12.76 -18.87
C PRO A 238 11.30 11.76 -18.23
N VAL A 239 10.00 11.96 -18.49
CA VAL A 239 8.93 11.06 -18.01
C VAL A 239 8.23 10.44 -19.20
N ARG A 240 8.07 9.12 -19.17
CA ARG A 240 7.24 8.36 -20.12
C ARG A 240 6.18 7.58 -19.35
N LEU A 241 4.97 7.45 -19.86
CA LEU A 241 3.97 6.57 -19.26
C LEU A 241 4.17 5.13 -19.75
N ALA A 242 4.09 4.15 -18.87
CA ALA A 242 3.97 2.75 -19.27
C ALA A 242 2.69 2.55 -20.09
N GLU A 243 2.73 1.76 -21.19
CA GLU A 243 1.69 1.87 -22.24
C GLU A 243 0.39 1.11 -21.90
N LYS A 244 0.45 -0.17 -21.64
CA LYS A 244 -0.70 -1.07 -21.55
C LYS A 244 -0.88 -1.66 -20.16
N GLU A 245 -0.75 -0.85 -19.12
CA GLU A 245 -0.83 -1.35 -17.76
C GLU A 245 -2.25 -1.74 -17.33
N VAL A 246 -2.31 -2.76 -16.53
CA VAL A 246 -3.44 -3.13 -15.67
C VAL A 246 -3.08 -2.87 -14.20
N CYS A 247 -4.01 -3.10 -13.28
CA CYS A 247 -3.72 -2.95 -11.84
C CYS A 247 -2.43 -3.69 -11.45
N CYS A 248 -1.66 -3.16 -10.49
CA CYS A 248 -0.45 -3.82 -9.99
C CYS A 248 -0.70 -5.20 -9.38
N GLY A 249 -1.94 -5.49 -8.98
CA GLY A 249 -2.34 -6.76 -8.37
C GLY A 249 -2.56 -6.70 -6.86
N MET A 250 -2.14 -5.66 -6.16
CA MET A 250 -2.24 -5.58 -4.68
C MET A 250 -3.66 -5.86 -4.15
N PRO A 251 -4.76 -5.28 -4.68
CA PRO A 251 -6.10 -5.61 -4.19
C PRO A 251 -6.49 -7.07 -4.39
N LYS A 252 -5.96 -7.73 -5.43
CA LYS A 252 -6.17 -9.15 -5.69
C LYS A 252 -5.34 -10.03 -4.77
N LEU A 253 -4.11 -9.62 -4.48
CA LEU A 253 -3.27 -10.24 -3.46
C LEU A 253 -3.99 -10.24 -2.09
N GLU A 254 -4.48 -9.09 -1.66
CA GLU A 254 -5.24 -8.95 -0.41
C GLU A 254 -6.51 -9.81 -0.36
N LEU A 255 -7.12 -10.10 -1.50
CA LEU A 255 -8.27 -11.00 -1.63
C LEU A 255 -7.87 -12.49 -1.61
N GLY A 256 -6.61 -12.82 -1.88
CA GLY A 256 -6.13 -14.17 -2.10
C GLY A 256 -6.32 -14.69 -3.53
N ASP A 257 -6.62 -13.82 -4.51
CA ASP A 257 -6.83 -14.14 -5.93
C ASP A 257 -5.48 -14.15 -6.67
N LEU A 258 -4.64 -15.15 -6.37
CA LEU A 258 -3.26 -15.22 -6.87
C LEU A 258 -3.21 -15.49 -8.38
N GLU A 259 -4.21 -16.15 -8.97
CA GLU A 259 -4.30 -16.37 -10.42
C GLU A 259 -4.50 -15.03 -11.16
N THR A 260 -5.35 -14.13 -10.64
CA THR A 260 -5.48 -12.78 -11.20
C THR A 260 -4.22 -11.95 -10.97
N VAL A 261 -3.50 -12.14 -9.86
CA VAL A 261 -2.19 -11.49 -9.63
C VAL A 261 -1.18 -11.94 -10.70
N GLU A 262 -1.11 -13.23 -11.01
CA GLU A 262 -0.27 -13.76 -12.09
C GLU A 262 -0.65 -13.15 -13.44
N HIS A 263 -1.94 -13.12 -13.77
CA HIS A 263 -2.41 -12.48 -15.01
C HIS A 263 -1.99 -11.01 -15.10
N HIS A 264 -2.10 -10.23 -14.00
CA HIS A 264 -1.65 -8.83 -13.98
C HIS A 264 -0.14 -8.72 -14.16
N LYS A 265 0.63 -9.62 -13.55
CA LYS A 265 2.08 -9.73 -13.76
C LYS A 265 2.41 -10.00 -15.22
N ASP A 266 1.73 -10.95 -15.86
CA ASP A 266 1.96 -11.32 -17.25
C ASP A 266 1.67 -10.18 -18.25
N VAL A 267 0.77 -9.27 -17.89
CA VAL A 267 0.51 -8.06 -18.69
C VAL A 267 1.54 -6.96 -18.41
N ASN A 268 1.84 -6.70 -17.14
CA ASN A 268 2.65 -5.54 -16.74
C ASN A 268 4.16 -5.79 -16.89
N VAL A 269 4.67 -6.94 -16.42
CA VAL A 269 6.11 -7.17 -16.28
C VAL A 269 6.84 -7.18 -17.63
N PRO A 270 6.36 -7.83 -18.70
CA PRO A 270 7.09 -7.85 -19.97
C PRO A 270 7.30 -6.45 -20.59
N GLN A 271 6.29 -5.59 -20.52
CA GLN A 271 6.43 -4.22 -21.04
C GLN A 271 7.32 -3.35 -20.13
N LEU A 272 7.28 -3.54 -18.82
CA LEU A 272 8.15 -2.82 -17.89
C LEU A 272 9.61 -3.28 -18.06
N ALA A 273 9.86 -4.59 -18.19
CA ALA A 273 11.18 -5.14 -18.47
C ALA A 273 11.77 -4.59 -19.78
N LYS A 274 10.94 -4.46 -20.83
CA LYS A 274 11.36 -3.83 -22.08
C LYS A 274 11.77 -2.36 -21.87
N LEU A 275 11.03 -1.59 -21.07
CA LEU A 275 11.39 -0.20 -20.73
C LEU A 275 12.73 -0.15 -19.97
N VAL A 276 12.98 -1.10 -19.07
CA VAL A 276 14.27 -1.23 -18.38
C VAL A 276 15.39 -1.53 -19.36
N ASP A 277 15.19 -2.45 -20.32
CA ASP A 277 16.17 -2.75 -21.37
C ASP A 277 16.46 -1.53 -22.28
N GLU A 278 15.45 -0.66 -22.46
CA GLU A 278 15.61 0.62 -23.12
C GLU A 278 16.29 1.69 -22.23
N GLY A 279 16.67 1.36 -20.98
CA GLY A 279 17.36 2.21 -20.02
C GLY A 279 16.47 3.19 -19.26
N TRP A 280 15.21 2.85 -19.01
CA TRP A 280 14.30 3.61 -18.14
C TRP A 280 14.29 3.04 -16.72
N ASP A 281 14.37 3.91 -15.73
CA ASP A 281 14.00 3.58 -14.37
C ASP A 281 12.47 3.55 -14.25
N LEU A 282 11.93 2.78 -13.30
CA LEU A 282 10.51 2.64 -13.10
C LEU A 282 10.08 3.33 -11.80
N ILE A 283 8.94 4.03 -11.84
CA ILE A 283 8.35 4.65 -10.65
C ILE A 283 6.83 4.48 -10.63
N ALA A 284 6.24 4.54 -9.43
CA ALA A 284 4.79 4.63 -9.25
C ALA A 284 4.43 5.58 -8.11
N PRO A 285 3.32 6.36 -8.22
CA PRO A 285 2.94 7.37 -7.22
C PRO A 285 2.26 6.80 -5.98
N VAL A 286 2.00 5.49 -5.93
CA VAL A 286 1.30 4.83 -4.82
C VAL A 286 2.19 3.76 -4.20
N PRO A 287 2.51 3.85 -2.90
CA PRO A 287 3.45 2.94 -2.23
C PRO A 287 3.10 1.46 -2.35
N SER A 288 1.80 1.11 -2.35
CA SER A 288 1.34 -0.28 -2.52
C SER A 288 1.74 -0.86 -3.87
N CYS A 289 1.73 -0.04 -4.94
CA CYS A 289 2.16 -0.50 -6.25
C CYS A 289 3.68 -0.65 -6.32
N VAL A 290 4.44 0.25 -5.67
CA VAL A 290 5.90 0.12 -5.56
C VAL A 290 6.25 -1.16 -4.81
N LEU A 291 5.61 -1.41 -3.66
CA LEU A 291 5.81 -2.63 -2.86
C LEU A 291 5.53 -3.89 -3.68
N MET A 292 4.45 -3.89 -4.45
CA MET A 292 4.07 -5.03 -5.29
C MET A 292 5.19 -5.43 -6.26
N PHE A 293 5.80 -4.48 -6.96
CA PHE A 293 6.90 -4.76 -7.89
C PHE A 293 8.24 -5.00 -7.20
N LYS A 294 8.52 -4.35 -6.07
CA LYS A 294 9.81 -4.49 -5.35
C LYS A 294 9.88 -5.73 -4.48
N GLN A 295 8.76 -6.20 -3.91
CA GLN A 295 8.77 -7.28 -2.90
C GLN A 295 7.80 -8.42 -3.20
N GLU A 296 6.51 -8.15 -3.45
CA GLU A 296 5.51 -9.23 -3.51
C GLU A 296 5.65 -10.09 -4.77
N LEU A 297 5.77 -9.48 -5.95
CA LEU A 297 5.96 -10.25 -7.20
C LEU A 297 7.24 -11.09 -7.20
N PRO A 298 8.42 -10.58 -6.75
CA PRO A 298 9.61 -11.40 -6.60
C PRO A 298 9.45 -12.61 -5.66
N LEU A 299 8.63 -12.49 -4.63
CA LEU A 299 8.36 -13.60 -3.70
C LEU A 299 7.39 -14.63 -4.28
N LEU A 300 6.43 -14.19 -5.09
CA LEU A 300 5.47 -15.06 -5.77
C LEU A 300 6.05 -15.71 -7.03
N PHE A 301 7.00 -15.08 -7.71
CA PHE A 301 7.60 -15.49 -8.97
C PHE A 301 9.13 -15.40 -8.94
N PRO A 302 9.81 -16.12 -8.02
CA PRO A 302 11.24 -15.95 -7.77
C PRO A 302 12.12 -16.35 -8.97
N GLU A 303 11.64 -17.25 -9.84
CA GLU A 303 12.39 -17.74 -11.01
C GLU A 303 12.20 -16.85 -12.25
N ASP A 304 11.25 -15.90 -12.23
CA ASP A 304 10.98 -15.02 -13.36
C ASP A 304 12.04 -13.92 -13.46
N ALA A 305 12.87 -13.98 -14.51
CA ALA A 305 13.99 -13.07 -14.72
C ALA A 305 13.52 -11.62 -14.97
N ASP A 306 12.38 -11.44 -15.65
CA ASP A 306 11.83 -10.12 -15.93
C ASP A 306 11.22 -9.49 -14.67
N VAL A 307 10.64 -10.29 -13.77
CA VAL A 307 10.21 -9.82 -12.45
C VAL A 307 11.40 -9.29 -11.65
N ARG A 308 12.53 -10.01 -11.63
CA ARG A 308 13.74 -9.53 -10.95
C ARG A 308 14.30 -8.26 -11.59
N LYS A 309 14.34 -8.19 -12.92
CA LYS A 309 14.77 -6.99 -13.67
C LYS A 309 13.90 -5.77 -13.34
N VAL A 310 12.58 -5.93 -13.32
CA VAL A 310 11.62 -4.88 -12.97
C VAL A 310 11.81 -4.44 -11.51
N ARG A 311 11.97 -5.38 -10.57
CA ARG A 311 12.26 -5.09 -9.16
C ARG A 311 13.47 -4.17 -9.00
N ASP A 312 14.57 -4.51 -9.66
CA ASP A 312 15.85 -3.82 -9.49
C ASP A 312 15.84 -2.40 -10.09
N ALA A 313 14.97 -2.14 -11.05
CA ALA A 313 14.79 -0.84 -11.69
C ALA A 313 13.62 -0.01 -11.11
N PHE A 314 12.88 -0.55 -10.14
CA PHE A 314 11.70 0.11 -9.57
C PHE A 314 12.06 0.93 -8.33
N PHE A 315 11.70 2.20 -8.34
CA PHE A 315 11.95 3.14 -7.25
C PHE A 315 10.65 3.75 -6.71
N ASP A 316 10.63 4.06 -5.43
CA ASP A 316 9.71 5.06 -4.90
C ASP A 316 10.09 6.44 -5.46
N PRO A 317 9.15 7.32 -5.82
CA PRO A 317 9.48 8.62 -6.42
C PRO A 317 10.34 9.51 -5.53
N PHE A 318 10.11 9.54 -4.21
CA PHE A 318 10.92 10.33 -3.29
C PHE A 318 12.28 9.68 -3.02
N GLU A 319 12.36 8.35 -3.04
CA GLU A 319 13.64 7.61 -3.07
C GLU A 319 14.46 8.04 -4.28
N TYR A 320 13.84 8.07 -5.46
CA TYR A 320 14.48 8.48 -6.70
C TYR A 320 15.01 9.93 -6.61
N LEU A 321 14.20 10.88 -6.14
CA LEU A 321 14.61 12.27 -5.99
C LEU A 321 15.77 12.42 -4.99
N MET A 322 15.77 11.66 -3.88
CA MET A 322 16.88 11.69 -2.91
C MET A 322 18.17 11.07 -3.47
N LEU A 323 18.09 10.02 -4.29
CA LEU A 323 19.25 9.50 -5.00
C LEU A 323 19.84 10.57 -5.94
N ARG A 324 18.98 11.29 -6.66
CA ARG A 324 19.42 12.43 -7.51
C ARG A 324 20.00 13.57 -6.68
N HIS A 325 19.44 13.86 -5.52
CA HIS A 325 19.97 14.90 -4.62
C HIS A 325 21.39 14.58 -4.15
N LYS A 326 21.68 13.34 -3.77
CA LYS A 326 23.02 12.90 -3.35
C LYS A 326 24.09 13.12 -4.42
N GLU A 327 23.71 13.08 -5.68
CA GLU A 327 24.59 13.31 -6.84
C GLU A 327 24.55 14.77 -7.32
N ASN A 328 23.96 15.70 -6.55
CA ASN A 328 23.78 17.12 -6.90
C ASN A 328 22.98 17.30 -8.23
N LYS A 329 22.02 16.41 -8.50
CA LYS A 329 21.16 16.41 -9.71
C LYS A 329 19.68 16.68 -9.39
N LEU A 330 19.38 17.16 -8.20
CA LEU A 330 18.05 17.66 -7.82
C LEU A 330 18.09 19.19 -7.77
N ASN A 331 17.12 19.82 -8.38
CA ASN A 331 16.92 21.27 -8.23
C ASN A 331 16.46 21.58 -6.80
N THR A 332 17.16 22.45 -6.09
CA THR A 332 16.83 22.90 -4.74
C THR A 332 16.45 24.39 -4.68
N ASP A 333 16.18 25.01 -5.85
CA ASP A 333 15.71 26.40 -5.94
C ASP A 333 14.20 26.46 -5.69
N PHE A 334 13.82 26.39 -4.43
CA PHE A 334 12.42 26.48 -3.99
C PHE A 334 11.96 27.93 -3.93
N LYS A 335 10.70 28.17 -4.28
CA LYS A 335 10.07 29.51 -4.32
C LYS A 335 9.18 29.76 -3.11
N ASN A 336 8.60 28.72 -2.55
CA ASN A 336 7.67 28.81 -1.42
C ASN A 336 8.12 27.89 -0.30
N SER A 337 8.01 28.37 0.95
CA SER A 337 8.15 27.54 2.15
C SER A 337 6.89 26.69 2.35
N LEU A 338 7.03 25.61 3.12
CA LEU A 338 5.92 24.69 3.41
C LEU A 338 5.43 24.79 4.87
N GLY A 339 6.09 25.60 5.71
CA GLY A 339 5.70 25.73 7.11
C GLY A 339 5.78 24.40 7.88
N LYS A 340 4.78 24.14 8.69
CA LYS A 340 4.73 22.98 9.57
C LYS A 340 3.84 21.87 8.98
N ILE A 341 4.40 20.67 8.82
CA ILE A 341 3.76 19.53 8.17
C ILE A 341 3.61 18.37 9.15
N ALA A 342 2.43 17.77 9.25
CA ALA A 342 2.25 16.44 9.82
C ALA A 342 2.32 15.41 8.69
N TYR A 343 3.35 14.57 8.70
CA TYR A 343 3.57 13.55 7.68
C TYR A 343 3.21 12.16 8.21
N HIS A 344 2.11 11.60 7.71
CA HIS A 344 1.75 10.20 7.94
C HIS A 344 2.50 9.30 6.98
N VAL A 345 3.29 8.38 7.53
CA VAL A 345 4.03 7.37 6.78
C VAL A 345 3.16 6.11 6.64
N PRO A 346 2.64 5.80 5.44
CA PRO A 346 1.77 4.64 5.26
C PRO A 346 2.54 3.32 5.38
N CYS A 347 1.83 2.23 5.70
CA CYS A 347 2.43 0.92 5.95
C CYS A 347 3.30 0.43 4.79
N HIS A 348 2.80 0.45 3.56
CA HIS A 348 3.52 -0.01 2.37
C HIS A 348 4.71 0.89 1.96
N GLN A 349 4.82 2.09 2.53
CA GLN A 349 6.03 2.91 2.43
C GLN A 349 7.09 2.46 3.45
N ARG A 350 6.65 2.20 4.68
CA ARG A 350 7.54 1.79 5.78
C ARG A 350 8.21 0.46 5.52
N VAL A 351 7.46 -0.52 5.01
CA VAL A 351 7.95 -1.89 4.78
C VAL A 351 8.89 -2.01 3.59
N GLN A 352 8.96 -1.02 2.70
CA GLN A 352 9.99 -0.96 1.66
C GLN A 352 11.40 -0.78 2.23
N ASN A 353 11.53 -0.41 3.50
CA ASN A 353 12.79 -0.21 4.21
C ASN A 353 13.76 0.76 3.52
N ILE A 354 13.24 1.77 2.83
CA ILE A 354 14.02 2.81 2.15
C ILE A 354 14.31 4.03 3.03
N GLY A 355 13.77 4.07 4.25
CA GLY A 355 13.76 5.23 5.14
C GLY A 355 12.71 6.27 4.76
N LEU A 356 12.74 7.43 5.43
CA LEU A 356 11.72 8.47 5.32
C LEU A 356 12.01 9.43 4.15
N LYS A 357 12.04 8.94 2.92
CA LYS A 357 12.49 9.69 1.74
C LYS A 357 11.62 10.91 1.43
N THR A 358 10.31 10.81 1.63
CA THR A 358 9.39 11.94 1.48
C THR A 358 9.73 13.06 2.45
N ARG A 359 9.94 12.73 3.74
CA ARG A 359 10.44 13.69 4.73
C ARG A 359 11.77 14.30 4.29
N ASP A 360 12.72 13.48 3.87
CA ASP A 360 14.07 13.91 3.54
C ASP A 360 14.04 14.93 2.37
N VAL A 361 13.23 14.69 1.32
CA VAL A 361 13.07 15.63 0.20
C VAL A 361 12.36 16.92 0.64
N LEU A 362 11.25 16.81 1.35
CA LEU A 362 10.50 18.01 1.78
C LEU A 362 11.28 18.86 2.79
N SER A 363 12.17 18.24 3.57
CA SER A 363 13.07 18.96 4.49
C SER A 363 14.16 19.78 3.78
N LEU A 364 14.34 19.62 2.47
CA LEU A 364 15.23 20.50 1.68
C LEU A 364 14.61 21.88 1.42
N VAL A 365 13.28 21.99 1.57
CA VAL A 365 12.56 23.26 1.39
C VAL A 365 12.82 24.15 2.60
N PRO A 366 13.30 25.40 2.43
CA PRO A 366 13.54 26.32 3.54
C PRO A 366 12.30 26.54 4.40
N ASP A 367 12.50 26.81 5.69
CA ASP A 367 11.46 27.12 6.67
C ASP A 367 10.35 26.04 6.75
N THR A 368 10.75 24.79 6.59
CA THR A 368 9.87 23.63 6.65
C THR A 368 10.19 22.75 7.86
N THR A 369 9.19 22.45 8.66
CA THR A 369 9.29 21.53 9.81
C THR A 369 8.35 20.35 9.61
N ILE A 370 8.81 19.12 9.86
CA ILE A 370 8.03 17.92 9.58
C ILE A 370 7.90 17.07 10.83
N GLU A 371 6.67 16.89 11.31
CA GLU A 371 6.34 15.94 12.35
C GLU A 371 5.93 14.60 11.71
N VAL A 372 6.71 13.55 11.98
CA VAL A 372 6.51 12.22 11.39
C VAL A 372 5.55 11.38 12.24
N ILE A 373 4.56 10.80 11.61
CA ILE A 373 3.54 9.93 12.24
C ILE A 373 3.62 8.54 11.65
N GLU A 374 4.27 7.62 12.36
CA GLU A 374 4.42 6.21 11.97
C GLU A 374 3.39 5.33 12.71
N ARG A 375 2.12 5.47 12.34
CA ARG A 375 0.99 4.71 12.88
C ARG A 375 0.09 4.23 11.76
N CYS A 376 -0.66 3.16 11.96
CA CYS A 376 -1.66 2.70 11.00
C CYS A 376 -2.80 3.73 10.91
N SER A 377 -3.22 4.06 9.67
CA SER A 377 -4.41 4.88 9.41
C SER A 377 -5.72 4.09 9.47
N GLY A 378 -5.65 2.76 9.59
CA GLY A 378 -6.82 1.89 9.59
C GLY A 378 -7.48 1.73 8.22
N HIS A 379 -6.90 2.32 7.16
CA HIS A 379 -7.49 2.24 5.82
C HIS A 379 -7.41 0.81 5.26
N ASP A 380 -6.22 0.24 5.17
CA ASP A 380 -5.89 -1.12 4.73
C ASP A 380 -6.75 -1.65 3.57
N GLY A 381 -6.38 -1.31 2.32
CA GLY A 381 -7.05 -1.77 1.12
C GLY A 381 -8.56 -1.49 1.12
N THR A 382 -9.39 -2.53 1.18
CA THR A 382 -10.84 -2.42 1.23
C THR A 382 -11.42 -2.40 2.65
N TYR A 383 -10.58 -2.48 3.69
CA TYR A 383 -11.02 -2.67 5.09
C TYR A 383 -11.92 -1.55 5.58
N ALA A 384 -11.50 -0.30 5.42
CA ALA A 384 -12.22 0.87 5.91
C ALA A 384 -13.61 1.08 5.29
N VAL A 385 -13.85 0.52 4.10
CA VAL A 385 -15.14 0.69 3.40
C VAL A 385 -16.16 -0.38 3.74
N LYS A 386 -15.75 -1.49 4.37
CA LYS A 386 -16.64 -2.58 4.78
C LYS A 386 -17.43 -2.20 6.03
N SER A 387 -18.75 -2.44 6.03
CA SER A 387 -19.63 -2.05 7.14
C SER A 387 -19.22 -2.70 8.46
N GLU A 388 -18.79 -3.96 8.44
CA GLU A 388 -18.32 -4.70 9.62
C GLU A 388 -16.95 -4.24 10.16
N CYS A 389 -16.16 -3.55 9.34
CA CYS A 389 -14.80 -3.12 9.69
C CYS A 389 -14.68 -1.60 9.92
N HIS A 390 -15.64 -0.82 9.44
CA HIS A 390 -15.53 0.64 9.41
C HIS A 390 -15.26 1.27 10.78
N ASP A 391 -16.04 0.92 11.78
CA ASP A 391 -15.88 1.46 13.14
C ASP A 391 -14.53 1.10 13.75
N ILE A 392 -14.04 -0.11 13.47
CA ILE A 392 -12.72 -0.58 13.88
C ILE A 392 -11.64 0.24 13.17
N SER A 393 -11.77 0.44 11.88
CA SER A 393 -10.89 1.27 11.06
C SER A 393 -10.78 2.71 11.62
N VAL A 394 -11.89 3.34 11.95
CA VAL A 394 -11.94 4.68 12.55
C VAL A 394 -11.25 4.68 13.92
N LYS A 395 -11.44 3.64 14.74
CA LYS A 395 -10.73 3.50 16.03
C LYS A 395 -9.21 3.39 15.85
N ILE A 396 -8.75 2.61 14.87
CA ILE A 396 -7.32 2.47 14.53
C ILE A 396 -6.73 3.81 14.06
N CYS A 397 -7.48 4.61 13.28
CA CYS A 397 -7.04 5.90 12.77
C CYS A 397 -6.95 6.99 13.87
N ARG A 398 -7.73 6.88 14.94
CA ARG A 398 -7.83 7.92 15.98
C ARG A 398 -6.49 8.42 16.53
N PRO A 399 -5.48 7.59 16.85
CA PRO A 399 -4.18 8.07 17.29
C PRO A 399 -3.45 8.94 16.26
N VAL A 400 -3.60 8.66 14.95
CA VAL A 400 -3.04 9.48 13.87
C VAL A 400 -3.73 10.84 13.85
N VAL A 401 -5.05 10.85 13.83
CA VAL A 401 -5.87 12.07 13.87
C VAL A 401 -5.52 12.95 15.07
N ASN A 402 -5.39 12.34 16.26
CA ASN A 402 -5.03 13.10 17.47
C ASN A 402 -3.64 13.74 17.35
N LYS A 403 -2.66 13.04 16.78
CA LYS A 403 -1.33 13.59 16.54
C LYS A 403 -1.37 14.76 15.54
N VAL A 404 -2.11 14.63 14.43
CA VAL A 404 -2.29 15.73 13.47
C VAL A 404 -2.91 16.95 14.14
N LYS A 405 -3.95 16.78 14.97
CA LYS A 405 -4.60 17.87 15.71
C LYS A 405 -3.66 18.55 16.72
N GLN A 406 -2.87 17.75 17.46
CA GLN A 406 -1.93 18.25 18.47
C GLN A 406 -0.73 18.98 17.85
N ALA A 407 -0.37 18.61 16.63
CA ALA A 407 0.77 19.21 15.96
C ALA A 407 0.53 20.66 15.51
N GLU A 408 -0.73 21.11 15.41
CA GLU A 408 -1.09 22.47 14.97
C GLU A 408 -0.34 22.88 13.69
N VAL A 409 -0.55 22.08 12.63
CA VAL A 409 0.21 22.16 11.37
C VAL A 409 -0.52 22.98 10.31
N ASP A 410 0.26 23.52 9.37
CA ASP A 410 -0.26 24.16 8.16
C ASP A 410 -0.78 23.13 7.17
N HIS A 411 -0.09 21.97 7.10
CA HIS A 411 -0.42 20.87 6.18
C HIS A 411 -0.39 19.51 6.88
N TYR A 412 -1.25 18.57 6.47
CA TYR A 412 -1.08 17.17 6.80
C TYR A 412 -1.13 16.31 5.53
N ILE A 413 -0.18 15.39 5.41
CA ILE A 413 0.09 14.63 4.19
C ILE A 413 0.23 13.13 4.43
N SER A 414 0.01 12.35 3.38
CA SER A 414 0.38 10.93 3.30
C SER A 414 0.77 10.55 1.88
N ASP A 415 1.79 9.69 1.71
CA ASP A 415 2.15 9.12 0.41
C ASP A 415 1.04 8.22 -0.16
N CYS A 416 0.21 7.65 0.71
CA CYS A 416 -0.98 6.90 0.30
C CYS A 416 -2.21 7.83 0.33
N PRO A 417 -2.80 8.16 -0.84
CA PRO A 417 -3.97 9.06 -0.89
C PRO A 417 -5.15 8.54 -0.08
N MET A 418 -5.39 7.23 -0.11
CA MET A 418 -6.49 6.59 0.61
C MET A 418 -6.29 6.64 2.13
N ALA A 419 -5.04 6.55 2.60
CA ALA A 419 -4.72 6.77 4.01
C ALA A 419 -4.95 8.25 4.41
N GLY A 420 -4.62 9.18 3.51
CA GLY A 420 -4.93 10.59 3.65
C GLY A 420 -6.44 10.83 3.80
N ASP A 421 -7.24 10.22 2.94
CA ASP A 421 -8.71 10.29 2.99
C ASP A 421 -9.26 9.77 4.33
N GLN A 422 -8.70 8.66 4.84
CA GLN A 422 -9.12 8.11 6.13
C GLN A 422 -8.78 9.03 7.31
N ILE A 423 -7.62 9.70 7.26
CA ILE A 423 -7.25 10.71 8.25
C ILE A 423 -8.19 11.92 8.15
N GLN A 424 -8.49 12.39 6.93
CA GLN A 424 -9.44 13.47 6.67
C GLN A 424 -10.84 13.18 7.25
N LEU A 425 -11.34 11.94 7.07
CA LEU A 425 -12.58 11.50 7.68
C LEU A 425 -12.54 11.66 9.21
N GLY A 426 -11.47 11.21 9.84
CA GLY A 426 -11.27 11.34 11.29
C GLY A 426 -11.08 12.78 11.79
N MET A 427 -10.53 13.67 10.97
CA MET A 427 -10.40 15.11 11.30
C MET A 427 -11.76 15.78 11.45
N GLY A 428 -12.70 15.49 10.54
CA GLY A 428 -14.10 15.92 10.63
C GLY A 428 -14.34 17.43 10.61
N ASN A 429 -13.32 18.24 10.27
CA ASN A 429 -13.35 19.71 10.31
C ASN A 429 -13.36 20.36 8.90
N GLY A 430 -13.51 19.56 7.85
CA GLY A 430 -13.52 20.04 6.47
C GLY A 430 -12.13 20.30 5.87
N SER A 431 -11.03 20.09 6.62
CA SER A 431 -9.68 20.12 6.05
C SER A 431 -9.42 18.90 5.16
N SER A 432 -8.51 19.01 4.21
CA SER A 432 -8.15 17.93 3.29
C SER A 432 -6.72 17.47 3.53
N ALA A 433 -6.51 16.16 3.48
CA ALA A 433 -5.17 15.60 3.37
C ALA A 433 -4.58 15.96 2.00
N GLU A 434 -3.31 16.30 1.96
CA GLU A 434 -2.63 16.68 0.74
C GLU A 434 -1.66 15.58 0.29
N SER A 435 -1.36 15.56 -1.02
CA SER A 435 -0.31 14.72 -1.55
C SER A 435 1.05 15.36 -1.32
N PRO A 436 2.10 14.62 -0.93
CA PRO A 436 3.45 15.14 -0.86
C PRO A 436 3.93 15.74 -2.20
N PHE A 437 3.44 15.19 -3.34
CA PHE A 437 3.75 15.75 -4.66
C PHE A 437 3.14 17.13 -4.84
N SER A 438 1.90 17.36 -4.39
CA SER A 438 1.27 18.67 -4.47
C SER A 438 2.03 19.71 -3.65
N LEU A 439 2.52 19.36 -2.45
CA LEU A 439 3.34 20.24 -1.63
C LEU A 439 4.70 20.54 -2.30
N LEU A 440 5.38 19.52 -2.81
CA LEU A 440 6.68 19.73 -3.47
C LEU A 440 6.53 20.57 -4.74
N ARG A 441 5.44 20.34 -5.51
CA ARG A 441 5.09 21.20 -6.65
C ARG A 441 4.87 22.64 -6.24
N HIS A 442 4.11 22.88 -5.16
CA HIS A 442 3.91 24.21 -4.58
C HIS A 442 5.25 24.85 -4.15
N ALA A 443 6.13 24.07 -3.50
CA ALA A 443 7.44 24.57 -3.09
C ALA A 443 8.28 25.06 -4.28
N TYR A 444 8.19 24.40 -5.43
CA TYR A 444 8.85 24.87 -6.67
C TYR A 444 8.17 26.08 -7.33
N GLY A 445 6.94 26.42 -6.97
CA GLY A 445 6.16 27.50 -7.58
C GLY A 445 5.59 27.13 -8.96
N LEU A 446 5.21 25.85 -9.19
CA LEU A 446 4.73 25.29 -10.46
C LEU A 446 3.20 25.27 -10.54
#